data_362eb647c949601147fb2804e8bde439
#
_entry.id   362eb647c949601147fb2804e8bde439
#
_cell.length_a   1.000
_cell.length_b   1.000
_cell.length_c   1.000
_cell.angle_alpha   90.00
_cell.angle_beta   90.00
_cell.angle_gamma   90.00
#
_symmetry.space_group_name_H-M   'P 1'
#
loop_
_entity.id
_entity.type
_entity.pdbx_description
1 polymer ?
#
loop_
_entity_poly.entity_id
_entity_poly.type
_entity_poly.pdbx_seq_one_letter_code
_entity_poly.pdbx_strand_id
1 'polypeptide(L)'
;CVLNLMDHEPTTNREDECAIVEHAFSEDYVHVEIPERNGKTVAVIGAGPAGLVAANQLNHKGYKVTVFEARENAGGLLRYGIPNFKLNKSIIDRRLRLLEEEGIEFRYNQQIDVTKLPEGFDAYVVSTGTPTARDLKIPGRELKGVYFALELLSQQNRILAGMEFSKDELVNCKGKDVLVIGGGDTGSDCIG
;
A
#
# COMPACT_ATOMS: atom_id res chain seq x y z
N CYS A 1 3.17 -4.02 22.22
CA CYS A 1 3.83 -5.10 22.98
C CYS A 1 3.15 -5.27 24.32
N VAL A 2 2.72 -6.50 24.67
CA VAL A 2 2.05 -6.79 25.97
C VAL A 2 2.96 -6.54 27.18
N LEU A 3 4.27 -6.62 27.00
CA LEU A 3 5.25 -6.32 28.06
C LEU A 3 5.14 -4.85 28.53
N ASN A 4 4.75 -3.94 27.66
CA ASN A 4 4.50 -2.56 28.06
C ASN A 4 3.33 -2.41 29.05
N LEU A 5 2.37 -3.34 29.03
CA LEU A 5 1.24 -3.34 29.95
C LEU A 5 1.60 -3.91 31.33
N MET A 6 2.61 -4.77 31.40
CA MET A 6 3.02 -5.48 32.61
C MET A 6 4.19 -4.77 33.29
N ASP A 7 5.27 -4.55 32.57
CA ASP A 7 6.55 -4.12 33.14
C ASP A 7 6.97 -2.70 32.71
N HIS A 8 6.17 -2.06 31.82
CA HIS A 8 6.50 -0.79 31.14
C HIS A 8 7.81 -0.83 30.34
N GLU A 9 8.26 -2.03 29.96
CA GLU A 9 9.46 -2.28 29.18
C GLU A 9 9.09 -3.02 27.87
N PRO A 10 8.57 -2.31 26.85
CA PRO A 10 8.25 -2.93 25.57
C PRO A 10 9.52 -3.39 24.85
N THR A 11 9.39 -4.46 24.05
CA THR A 11 10.46 -4.80 23.10
C THR A 11 10.55 -3.72 22.02
N THR A 12 11.75 -3.35 21.63
CA THR A 12 12.07 -2.24 20.70
C THR A 12 12.37 -2.71 19.28
N ASN A 13 12.09 -3.98 18.94
CA ASN A 13 12.44 -4.57 17.64
C ASN A 13 12.02 -3.69 16.45
N ARG A 14 10.81 -3.16 16.47
CA ARG A 14 10.31 -2.28 15.39
C ARG A 14 11.09 -0.97 15.31
N GLU A 15 11.38 -0.39 16.46
CA GLU A 15 12.13 0.86 16.60
C GLU A 15 13.57 0.66 16.14
N ASP A 16 14.18 -0.48 16.48
CA ASP A 16 15.54 -0.86 16.09
C ASP A 16 15.62 -1.08 14.57
N GLU A 17 14.68 -1.84 13.98
CA GLU A 17 14.58 -2.04 12.53
C GLU A 17 14.39 -0.71 11.79
N CYS A 18 13.53 0.17 12.30
CA CYS A 18 13.30 1.48 11.73
C CYS A 18 14.57 2.35 11.80
N ALA A 19 15.24 2.37 12.95
CA ALA A 19 16.46 3.14 13.15
C ALA A 19 17.57 2.68 12.20
N ILE A 20 17.76 1.38 12.02
CA ILE A 20 18.75 0.81 11.09
C ILE A 20 18.47 1.27 9.65
N VAL A 21 17.21 1.16 9.20
CA VAL A 21 16.84 1.55 7.84
C VAL A 21 16.96 3.06 7.63
N GLU A 22 16.48 3.88 8.58
CA GLU A 22 16.59 5.33 8.48
C GLU A 22 18.04 5.80 8.49
N HIS A 23 18.87 5.19 9.34
CA HIS A 23 20.31 5.47 9.36
C HIS A 23 20.98 5.09 8.02
N ALA A 24 20.64 3.93 7.45
CA ALA A 24 21.18 3.52 6.15
C ALA A 24 20.85 4.51 5.03
N PHE A 25 19.66 5.10 5.04
CA PHE A 25 19.28 6.14 4.09
C PHE A 25 19.96 7.50 4.38
N SER A 26 20.15 7.86 5.66
CA SER A 26 20.78 9.14 6.04
C SER A 26 22.28 9.18 5.74
N GLU A 27 22.95 8.04 5.83
CA GLU A 27 24.39 7.90 5.58
C GLU A 27 24.69 7.44 4.12
N ASP A 28 23.68 7.45 3.26
CA ASP A 28 23.79 7.05 1.85
C ASP A 28 24.37 5.62 1.66
N TYR A 29 24.02 4.71 2.56
CA TYR A 29 24.39 3.28 2.41
C TYR A 29 23.48 2.52 1.46
N VAL A 30 22.32 3.10 1.12
CA VAL A 30 21.39 2.50 0.16
C VAL A 30 21.70 3.06 -1.23
N HIS A 31 22.30 2.24 -2.05
CA HIS A 31 22.67 2.62 -3.42
C HIS A 31 21.71 2.00 -4.43
N VAL A 32 21.59 2.68 -5.58
CA VAL A 32 20.92 2.15 -6.77
C VAL A 32 21.77 1.03 -7.38
N GLU A 33 21.21 -0.16 -7.50
CA GLU A 33 21.85 -1.31 -8.12
C GLU A 33 21.11 -1.69 -9.41
N ILE A 34 21.73 -1.43 -10.55
CA ILE A 34 21.17 -1.85 -11.84
C ILE A 34 21.83 -3.19 -12.21
N PRO A 35 21.12 -4.32 -12.14
CA PRO A 35 21.65 -5.63 -12.41
C PRO A 35 21.89 -5.84 -13.92
N GLU A 36 22.81 -6.73 -14.26
CA GLU A 36 22.95 -7.22 -15.62
C GLU A 36 21.67 -7.91 -16.08
N ARG A 37 21.14 -7.53 -17.25
CA ARG A 37 19.88 -8.04 -17.76
C ARG A 37 20.03 -9.42 -18.39
N ASN A 38 19.17 -10.36 -17.98
CA ASN A 38 19.15 -11.74 -18.51
C ASN A 38 18.35 -11.90 -19.82
N GLY A 39 17.84 -10.79 -20.37
CA GLY A 39 17.07 -10.75 -21.62
C GLY A 39 15.60 -11.15 -21.49
N LYS A 40 15.12 -11.50 -20.30
CA LYS A 40 13.72 -11.87 -20.06
C LYS A 40 12.93 -10.77 -19.38
N THR A 41 11.63 -10.77 -19.63
CA THR A 41 10.67 -9.77 -19.19
C THR A 41 9.62 -10.38 -18.25
N VAL A 42 9.27 -9.66 -17.18
CA VAL A 42 8.23 -10.09 -16.24
C VAL A 42 7.23 -8.96 -15.99
N ALA A 43 5.95 -9.27 -16.09
CA ALA A 43 4.86 -8.39 -15.67
C ALA A 43 4.45 -8.72 -14.22
N VAL A 44 4.37 -7.70 -13.37
CA VAL A 44 3.81 -7.80 -12.02
C VAL A 44 2.48 -7.05 -12.00
N ILE A 45 1.40 -7.74 -11.68
CA ILE A 45 0.04 -7.18 -11.66
C ILE A 45 -0.34 -6.84 -10.22
N GLY A 46 -0.35 -5.56 -9.92
CA GLY A 46 -0.59 -4.99 -8.59
C GLY A 46 0.70 -4.53 -7.91
N ALA A 47 0.74 -3.24 -7.54
CA ALA A 47 1.86 -2.58 -6.86
C ALA A 47 1.63 -2.44 -5.34
N GLY A 48 0.95 -3.40 -4.73
CA GLY A 48 0.91 -3.54 -3.27
C GLY A 48 2.23 -4.11 -2.71
N PRO A 49 2.35 -4.29 -1.39
CA PRO A 49 3.58 -4.79 -0.75
C PRO A 49 4.15 -6.04 -1.40
N ALA A 50 3.29 -7.03 -1.69
CA ALA A 50 3.71 -8.29 -2.31
C ALA A 50 4.27 -8.08 -3.73
N GLY A 51 3.60 -7.25 -4.55
CA GLY A 51 4.05 -6.93 -5.90
C GLY A 51 5.36 -6.15 -5.92
N LEU A 52 5.52 -5.18 -5.02
CA LEU A 52 6.75 -4.40 -4.89
C LEU A 52 7.95 -5.28 -4.50
N VAL A 53 7.76 -6.21 -3.55
CA VAL A 53 8.82 -7.16 -3.16
C VAL A 53 9.15 -8.11 -4.31
N ALA A 54 8.15 -8.65 -4.99
CA ALA A 54 8.36 -9.52 -6.15
C ALA A 54 9.11 -8.78 -7.27
N ALA A 55 8.70 -7.55 -7.59
CA ALA A 55 9.35 -6.71 -8.59
C ALA A 55 10.82 -6.46 -8.26
N ASN A 56 11.12 -6.07 -7.01
CA ASN A 56 12.47 -5.86 -6.53
C ASN A 56 13.34 -7.12 -6.68
N GLN A 57 12.87 -8.25 -6.16
CA GLN A 57 13.61 -9.51 -6.18
C GLN A 57 13.86 -10.00 -7.62
N LEU A 58 12.90 -9.85 -8.51
CA LEU A 58 13.05 -10.21 -9.92
C LEU A 58 14.01 -9.27 -10.64
N ASN A 59 13.94 -7.96 -10.36
CA ASN A 59 14.85 -6.98 -10.91
C ASN A 59 16.31 -7.31 -10.54
N HIS A 60 16.59 -7.57 -9.25
CA HIS A 60 17.93 -7.96 -8.78
C HIS A 60 18.45 -9.27 -9.41
N LYS A 61 17.56 -10.14 -9.90
CA LYS A 61 17.93 -11.34 -10.68
C LYS A 61 18.10 -11.09 -12.18
N GLY A 62 18.10 -9.82 -12.61
CA GLY A 62 18.34 -9.42 -13.99
C GLY A 62 17.12 -9.43 -14.90
N TYR A 63 15.92 -9.72 -14.42
CA TYR A 63 14.71 -9.62 -15.23
C TYR A 63 14.36 -8.14 -15.49
N LYS A 64 13.88 -7.83 -16.70
CA LYS A 64 13.24 -6.54 -16.95
C LYS A 64 11.81 -6.60 -16.43
N VAL A 65 11.50 -5.80 -15.40
CA VAL A 65 10.23 -5.86 -14.69
C VAL A 65 9.37 -4.65 -15.03
N THR A 66 8.10 -4.91 -15.37
CA THR A 66 7.06 -3.89 -15.50
C THR A 66 5.95 -4.19 -14.50
N VAL A 67 5.63 -3.22 -13.65
CA VAL A 67 4.56 -3.30 -12.65
C VAL A 67 3.33 -2.55 -13.13
N PHE A 68 2.20 -3.23 -13.21
CA PHE A 68 0.90 -2.64 -13.55
C PHE A 68 0.10 -2.38 -12.28
N GLU A 69 -0.36 -1.15 -12.11
CA GLU A 69 -1.18 -0.73 -10.97
C GLU A 69 -2.49 -0.09 -11.45
N ALA A 70 -3.59 -0.56 -10.90
CA ALA A 70 -4.92 -0.09 -11.24
C ALA A 70 -5.19 1.35 -10.77
N ARG A 71 -4.50 1.79 -9.72
CA ARG A 71 -4.65 3.11 -9.09
C ARG A 71 -3.59 4.10 -9.61
N GLU A 72 -3.76 5.34 -9.20
CA GLU A 72 -2.88 6.45 -9.56
C GLU A 72 -1.46 6.37 -8.96
N ASN A 73 -1.27 5.58 -7.89
CA ASN A 73 0.03 5.40 -7.23
C ASN A 73 0.21 3.97 -6.71
N ALA A 74 1.46 3.53 -6.64
CA ALA A 74 1.85 2.27 -6.00
C ALA A 74 1.80 2.35 -4.46
N GLY A 75 1.81 1.18 -3.82
CA GLY A 75 1.83 1.01 -2.38
C GLY A 75 0.64 0.23 -1.83
N GLY A 76 -0.43 0.02 -2.62
CA GLY A 76 -1.60 -0.75 -2.19
C GLY A 76 -2.14 -0.27 -0.85
N LEU A 77 -2.39 -1.19 0.10
CA LEU A 77 -2.91 -0.83 1.43
C LEU A 77 -1.93 -0.03 2.30
N LEU A 78 -0.62 -0.06 2.04
CA LEU A 78 0.33 0.83 2.71
C LEU A 78 0.01 2.29 2.43
N ARG A 79 -0.40 2.60 1.20
CA ARG A 79 -0.76 3.96 0.78
C ARG A 79 -2.22 4.30 1.07
N TYR A 80 -3.13 3.40 0.75
CA TYR A 80 -4.57 3.69 0.74
C TYR A 80 -5.32 3.18 1.96
N GLY A 81 -4.75 2.24 2.74
CA GLY A 81 -5.36 1.68 3.93
C GLY A 81 -4.78 2.24 5.23
N ILE A 82 -3.47 2.24 5.38
CA ILE A 82 -2.82 2.69 6.62
C ILE A 82 -2.88 4.22 6.72
N PRO A 83 -3.33 4.79 7.87
CA PRO A 83 -3.33 6.22 8.08
C PRO A 83 -1.92 6.84 8.04
N ASN A 84 -1.84 8.11 7.64
CA ASN A 84 -0.56 8.81 7.52
C ASN A 84 0.17 8.97 8.86
N PHE A 85 -0.55 9.06 9.98
CA PHE A 85 0.04 9.13 11.32
C PHE A 85 0.73 7.82 11.75
N LYS A 86 0.34 6.65 11.17
CA LYS A 86 1.04 5.38 11.38
C LYS A 86 2.17 5.13 10.37
N LEU A 87 1.99 5.55 9.13
CA LEU A 87 2.96 5.38 8.05
C LEU A 87 2.95 6.60 7.13
N ASN A 88 3.95 7.45 7.26
CA ASN A 88 4.14 8.59 6.37
C ASN A 88 4.39 8.11 4.94
N LYS A 89 3.63 8.63 3.98
CA LYS A 89 3.68 8.19 2.58
C LYS A 89 4.99 8.54 1.89
N SER A 90 5.75 9.51 2.40
CA SER A 90 7.10 9.83 1.90
C SER A 90 8.06 8.64 1.98
N ILE A 91 7.87 7.73 2.95
CA ILE A 91 8.67 6.50 3.08
C ILE A 91 8.39 5.57 1.89
N ILE A 92 7.12 5.46 1.48
CA ILE A 92 6.73 4.69 0.30
C ILE A 92 7.32 5.32 -0.96
N ASP A 93 7.19 6.65 -1.08
CA ASP A 93 7.70 7.40 -2.24
C ASP A 93 9.22 7.29 -2.37
N ARG A 94 9.95 7.33 -1.24
CA ARG A 94 11.40 7.10 -1.21
C ARG A 94 11.74 5.71 -1.75
N ARG A 95 11.01 4.68 -1.32
CA ARG A 95 11.24 3.31 -1.80
C ARG A 95 10.90 3.14 -3.28
N LEU A 96 9.82 3.75 -3.75
CA LEU A 96 9.41 3.68 -5.14
C LEU A 96 10.45 4.33 -6.07
N ARG A 97 10.96 5.51 -5.70
CA ARG A 97 12.03 6.17 -6.47
C ARG A 97 13.25 5.27 -6.64
N LEU A 98 13.70 4.62 -5.57
CA LEU A 98 14.81 3.69 -5.64
C LEU A 98 14.53 2.54 -6.63
N LEU A 99 13.33 1.95 -6.60
CA LEU A 99 12.93 0.88 -7.51
C LEU A 99 12.87 1.35 -8.98
N GLU A 100 12.40 2.57 -9.21
CA GLU A 100 12.39 3.20 -10.55
C GLU A 100 13.80 3.46 -11.05
N GLU A 101 14.68 3.99 -10.22
CA GLU A 101 16.10 4.22 -10.52
C GLU A 101 16.85 2.92 -10.80
N GLU A 102 16.50 1.82 -10.14
CA GLU A 102 17.01 0.46 -10.41
C GLU A 102 16.45 -0.15 -11.71
N GLY A 103 15.56 0.57 -12.41
CA GLY A 103 15.05 0.22 -13.73
C GLY A 103 13.77 -0.61 -13.75
N ILE A 104 12.98 -0.61 -12.67
CA ILE A 104 11.63 -1.16 -12.67
C ILE A 104 10.69 -0.13 -13.29
N GLU A 105 9.91 -0.55 -14.28
CA GLU A 105 8.91 0.28 -14.95
C GLU A 105 7.57 0.18 -14.21
N PHE A 106 6.95 1.32 -13.85
CA PHE A 106 5.61 1.37 -13.27
C PHE A 106 4.61 1.95 -14.27
N ARG A 107 3.48 1.26 -14.44
CA ARG A 107 2.35 1.68 -15.26
C ARG A 107 1.12 1.84 -14.39
N TYR A 108 0.83 3.08 -14.04
CA TYR A 108 -0.31 3.46 -13.20
C TYR A 108 -1.61 3.61 -13.99
N ASN A 109 -2.74 3.61 -13.28
CA ASN A 109 -4.09 3.69 -13.86
C ASN A 109 -4.37 2.60 -14.91
N GLN A 110 -3.78 1.43 -14.75
CA GLN A 110 -3.95 0.28 -15.62
C GLN A 110 -4.49 -0.92 -14.86
N GLN A 111 -5.81 -1.05 -14.85
CA GLN A 111 -6.47 -2.22 -14.30
C GLN A 111 -6.36 -3.38 -15.30
N ILE A 112 -5.60 -4.39 -14.95
CA ILE A 112 -5.41 -5.58 -15.78
C ILE A 112 -6.46 -6.64 -15.42
N ASP A 113 -7.16 -7.13 -16.43
CA ASP A 113 -7.97 -8.34 -16.30
C ASP A 113 -7.04 -9.56 -16.31
N VAL A 114 -6.98 -10.26 -15.18
CA VAL A 114 -6.10 -11.43 -15.01
C VAL A 114 -6.46 -12.60 -15.92
N THR A 115 -7.62 -12.57 -16.57
CA THR A 115 -8.02 -13.54 -17.62
C THR A 115 -7.48 -13.16 -18.99
N LYS A 116 -6.98 -11.93 -19.16
CA LYS A 116 -6.43 -11.36 -20.41
C LYS A 116 -5.17 -10.58 -20.09
N LEU A 117 -4.12 -11.30 -19.77
CA LEU A 117 -2.84 -10.71 -19.40
C LEU A 117 -2.21 -9.92 -20.57
N PRO A 118 -1.47 -8.83 -20.30
CA PRO A 118 -0.78 -8.05 -21.32
C PRO A 118 0.24 -8.92 -22.07
N GLU A 119 0.31 -8.78 -23.37
CA GLU A 119 1.25 -9.54 -24.20
C GLU A 119 2.68 -9.01 -24.10
N GLY A 120 3.66 -9.82 -24.51
CA GLY A 120 5.07 -9.43 -24.62
C GLY A 120 5.89 -9.65 -23.34
N PHE A 121 5.40 -10.47 -22.42
CA PHE A 121 6.14 -10.87 -21.22
C PHE A 121 6.38 -12.38 -21.18
N ASP A 122 7.58 -12.76 -20.69
CA ASP A 122 7.93 -14.20 -20.52
C ASP A 122 7.22 -14.82 -19.33
N ALA A 123 6.91 -14.03 -18.30
CA ALA A 123 6.22 -14.51 -17.10
C ALA A 123 5.38 -13.41 -16.41
N TYR A 124 4.48 -13.84 -15.56
CA TYR A 124 3.54 -12.97 -14.83
C TYR A 124 3.52 -13.30 -13.35
N VAL A 125 3.46 -12.25 -12.52
CA VAL A 125 3.19 -12.37 -11.09
C VAL A 125 1.89 -11.64 -10.79
N VAL A 126 0.89 -12.34 -10.28
CA VAL A 126 -0.40 -11.76 -9.90
C VAL A 126 -0.41 -11.49 -8.41
N SER A 127 -0.48 -10.21 -8.02
CA SER A 127 -0.41 -9.71 -6.64
C SER A 127 -1.45 -8.62 -6.36
N THR A 128 -2.66 -8.79 -6.89
CA THR A 128 -3.75 -7.82 -6.85
C THR A 128 -4.37 -7.62 -5.46
N GLY A 129 -4.00 -8.45 -4.49
CA GLY A 129 -4.57 -8.42 -3.15
C GLY A 129 -6.02 -8.94 -3.10
N THR A 130 -6.74 -8.57 -2.04
CA THR A 130 -8.13 -8.95 -1.80
C THR A 130 -9.00 -7.69 -1.65
N PRO A 131 -9.40 -7.04 -2.75
CA PRO A 131 -10.14 -5.77 -2.69
C PRO A 131 -11.58 -5.92 -2.19
N THR A 132 -12.16 -7.14 -2.25
CA THR A 132 -13.52 -7.39 -1.82
C THR A 132 -13.60 -7.48 -0.30
N ALA A 133 -14.29 -6.52 0.31
CA ALA A 133 -14.53 -6.52 1.75
C ALA A 133 -15.46 -7.66 2.17
N ARG A 134 -15.24 -8.21 3.37
CA ARG A 134 -16.25 -9.04 4.03
C ARG A 134 -17.37 -8.14 4.51
N ASP A 135 -18.61 -8.48 4.14
CA ASP A 135 -19.77 -7.69 4.52
C ASP A 135 -20.54 -8.33 5.68
N LEU A 136 -21.19 -7.47 6.48
CA LEU A 136 -22.02 -7.85 7.60
C LEU A 136 -23.49 -7.91 7.11
N LYS A 137 -24.03 -9.11 6.97
CA LYS A 137 -25.40 -9.34 6.49
C LYS A 137 -26.42 -9.15 7.62
N ILE A 138 -26.78 -7.92 7.91
CA ILE A 138 -27.76 -7.54 8.91
C ILE A 138 -28.79 -6.55 8.32
N PRO A 139 -30.01 -6.47 8.89
CA PRO A 139 -30.97 -5.43 8.51
C PRO A 139 -30.37 -4.04 8.69
N GLY A 140 -30.58 -3.15 7.72
CA GLY A 140 -30.07 -1.79 7.74
C GLY A 140 -28.66 -1.62 7.12
N ARG A 141 -28.03 -2.70 6.65
CA ARG A 141 -26.72 -2.61 5.97
C ARG A 141 -26.77 -1.70 4.73
N GLU A 142 -27.90 -1.66 4.06
CA GLU A 142 -28.19 -0.87 2.86
C GLU A 142 -28.47 0.62 3.14
N LEU A 143 -28.55 1.02 4.40
CA LEU A 143 -28.87 2.41 4.77
C LEU A 143 -27.72 3.37 4.40
N LYS A 144 -28.13 4.58 4.04
CA LYS A 144 -27.17 5.67 3.80
C LYS A 144 -26.37 5.98 5.07
N GLY A 145 -25.07 6.07 4.94
CA GLY A 145 -24.16 6.34 6.06
C GLY A 145 -23.48 5.08 6.61
N VAL A 146 -23.74 3.92 6.03
CA VAL A 146 -23.05 2.66 6.37
C VAL A 146 -21.99 2.38 5.33
N TYR A 147 -20.73 2.53 5.72
CA TYR A 147 -19.56 2.46 4.84
C TYR A 147 -18.60 1.34 5.24
N PHE A 148 -17.81 0.86 4.31
CA PHE A 148 -16.65 0.05 4.66
C PHE A 148 -15.49 0.93 5.14
N ALA A 149 -14.73 0.43 6.12
CA ALA A 149 -13.59 1.15 6.68
C ALA A 149 -12.59 1.65 5.62
N LEU A 150 -12.30 0.82 4.61
CA LEU A 150 -11.37 1.19 3.54
C LEU A 150 -11.89 2.31 2.62
N GLU A 151 -13.19 2.56 2.56
CA GLU A 151 -13.74 3.72 1.84
C GLU A 151 -13.31 5.01 2.53
N LEU A 152 -13.50 5.08 3.86
CA LEU A 152 -13.07 6.22 4.68
C LEU A 152 -11.54 6.40 4.66
N LEU A 153 -10.79 5.33 4.95
CA LEU A 153 -9.33 5.38 5.04
C LEU A 153 -8.68 5.75 3.70
N SER A 154 -9.16 5.16 2.61
CA SER A 154 -8.67 5.48 1.26
C SER A 154 -8.97 6.91 0.86
N GLN A 155 -10.19 7.39 1.17
CA GLN A 155 -10.56 8.78 0.94
C GLN A 155 -9.66 9.74 1.72
N GLN A 156 -9.47 9.49 3.03
CA GLN A 156 -8.66 10.35 3.89
C GLN A 156 -7.19 10.42 3.41
N ASN A 157 -6.60 9.28 3.07
CA ASN A 157 -5.23 9.25 2.54
C ASN A 157 -5.10 10.00 1.20
N ARG A 158 -6.11 9.93 0.34
CA ARG A 158 -6.14 10.67 -0.93
C ARG A 158 -6.31 12.18 -0.72
N ILE A 159 -7.16 12.60 0.22
CA ILE A 159 -7.30 14.01 0.60
C ILE A 159 -5.96 14.57 1.11
N LEU A 160 -5.27 13.83 1.97
CA LEU A 160 -3.95 14.21 2.47
C LEU A 160 -2.88 14.25 1.35
N ALA A 161 -3.08 13.50 0.28
CA ALA A 161 -2.25 13.54 -0.93
C ALA A 161 -2.65 14.67 -1.91
N GLY A 162 -3.62 15.53 -1.56
CA GLY A 162 -4.05 16.68 -2.35
C GLY A 162 -5.16 16.38 -3.37
N MET A 163 -5.80 15.20 -3.29
CA MET A 163 -6.96 14.92 -4.15
C MET A 163 -8.20 15.64 -3.64
N GLU A 164 -8.93 16.24 -4.55
CA GLU A 164 -10.22 16.88 -4.27
C GLU A 164 -11.36 15.89 -4.51
N PHE A 165 -12.36 15.93 -3.64
CA PHE A 165 -13.60 15.15 -3.74
C PHE A 165 -14.80 16.11 -3.74
N SER A 166 -15.83 15.77 -4.48
CA SER A 166 -17.10 16.49 -4.38
C SER A 166 -17.76 16.20 -3.03
N LYS A 167 -18.62 17.13 -2.56
CA LYS A 167 -19.30 16.97 -1.27
C LYS A 167 -20.18 15.73 -1.19
N ASP A 168 -20.69 15.29 -2.32
CA ASP A 168 -21.61 14.13 -2.41
C ASP A 168 -20.84 12.78 -2.38
N GLU A 169 -19.55 12.79 -2.72
CA GLU A 169 -18.68 11.61 -2.69
C GLU A 169 -17.99 11.42 -1.34
N LEU A 170 -18.03 12.47 -0.47
CA LEU A 170 -17.34 12.42 0.80
C LEU A 170 -18.08 11.60 1.86
N VAL A 171 -17.38 10.63 2.43
CA VAL A 171 -17.70 10.09 3.76
C VAL A 171 -17.31 11.16 4.79
N ASN A 172 -18.27 11.96 5.22
CA ASN A 172 -18.00 13.08 6.12
C ASN A 172 -18.49 12.77 7.54
N CYS A 173 -17.56 12.61 8.47
CA CYS A 173 -17.81 12.31 9.88
C CYS A 173 -17.84 13.55 10.77
N LYS A 174 -17.52 14.74 10.26
CA LYS A 174 -17.41 15.96 11.05
C LYS A 174 -18.75 16.35 11.72
N GLY A 175 -18.74 16.44 13.05
CA GLY A 175 -19.92 16.79 13.86
C GLY A 175 -21.01 15.71 13.90
N LYS A 176 -20.66 14.47 13.64
CA LYS A 176 -21.57 13.33 13.70
C LYS A 176 -21.15 12.33 14.77
N ASP A 177 -22.14 11.61 15.32
CA ASP A 177 -21.87 10.42 16.10
C ASP A 177 -21.56 9.27 15.14
N VAL A 178 -20.40 8.64 15.32
CA VAL A 178 -19.89 7.58 14.43
C VAL A 178 -19.76 6.31 15.24
N LEU A 179 -20.35 5.23 14.73
CA LEU A 179 -20.20 3.89 15.27
C LEU A 179 -19.21 3.10 14.38
N VAL A 180 -18.13 2.63 14.97
CA VAL A 180 -17.18 1.73 14.32
C VAL A 180 -17.49 0.30 14.74
N ILE A 181 -17.82 -0.56 13.78
CA ILE A 181 -18.13 -1.97 14.01
C ILE A 181 -16.87 -2.81 13.73
N GLY A 182 -16.24 -3.27 14.80
CA GLY A 182 -15.00 -4.04 14.77
C GLY A 182 -13.90 -3.41 15.60
N GLY A 183 -13.17 -4.21 16.38
CA GLY A 183 -12.13 -3.78 17.33
C GLY A 183 -10.69 -4.11 16.91
N GLY A 184 -10.46 -4.48 15.63
CA GLY A 184 -9.12 -4.73 15.11
C GLY A 184 -8.39 -3.44 14.67
N ASP A 185 -7.18 -3.60 14.12
CA ASP A 185 -6.34 -2.47 13.68
C ASP A 185 -7.05 -1.53 12.71
N THR A 186 -7.81 -2.08 11.75
CA THR A 186 -8.57 -1.26 10.78
C THR A 186 -9.64 -0.40 11.48
N GLY A 187 -10.32 -0.94 12.50
CA GLY A 187 -11.29 -0.17 13.30
C GLY A 187 -10.60 0.93 14.09
N SER A 188 -9.48 0.63 14.72
CA SER A 188 -8.63 1.62 15.41
C SER A 188 -8.16 2.73 14.47
N ASP A 189 -7.78 2.39 13.24
CA ASP A 189 -7.36 3.34 12.21
C ASP A 189 -8.47 4.31 11.79
N CYS A 190 -9.73 3.86 11.87
CA CYS A 190 -10.89 4.72 11.58
C CYS A 190 -11.23 5.69 12.73
N ILE A 191 -10.78 5.42 13.96
CA ILE A 191 -11.03 6.25 15.13
C ILE A 191 -9.98 7.37 15.24
N GLY A 192 -8.72 7.09 14.92
CA GLY A 192 -7.60 8.04 14.97
C GLY A 192 -7.57 9.00 13.81
#